data_1e6d26d3a6b60cf5619499d5f989237d
#
_entry.id   1e6d26d3a6b60cf5619499d5f989237d
#
_cell.length_a   1.000
_cell.length_b   1.000
_cell.length_c   1.000
_cell.angle_alpha   90.00
_cell.angle_beta   90.00
_cell.angle_gamma   90.00
#
_symmetry.space_group_name_H-M   'P 1'
#
loop_
_entity.id
_entity.type
_entity.pdbx_description
1 polymer ?
#
loop_
_entity_poly.entity_id
_entity_poly.type
_entity_poly.pdbx_seq_one_letter_code
_entity_poly.pdbx_strand_id
1 'polypeptide(L)'
;MGDGPLMNELKKKIEEMKIQKNVLLLGAINDTSKIYKVLDCFILPSKLEGFPMSMLEAQASGISCIVSNTISKEAILNRNVIEMSINDKAENWAEKILDNIGSIDSKNLTISTEFDAKTVAKQLLKIYLG
;
A
#
# COMPACT_ATOMS: atom_id res chain seq x y z
N MET A 1 2.36 6.14 7.08
CA MET A 1 3.17 7.28 6.59
C MET A 1 2.22 8.34 6.07
N GLY A 2 2.60 9.60 6.14
CA GLY A 2 1.77 10.72 5.69
C GLY A 2 1.70 11.81 6.75
N ASP A 3 1.23 12.96 6.35
CA ASP A 3 0.98 14.11 7.21
C ASP A 3 -0.35 14.73 6.80
N GLY A 4 -1.14 15.12 7.77
CA GLY A 4 -2.48 15.65 7.50
C GLY A 4 -3.13 16.24 8.75
N PRO A 5 -4.27 16.93 8.58
CA PRO A 5 -4.95 17.65 9.65
C PRO A 5 -5.37 16.75 10.84
N LEU A 6 -5.56 15.45 10.59
CA LEU A 6 -5.96 14.49 11.62
C LEU A 6 -4.80 13.89 12.43
N MET A 7 -3.54 14.32 12.19
CA MET A 7 -2.37 13.77 12.87
C MET A 7 -2.46 13.90 14.40
N ASN A 8 -2.95 15.03 14.90
CA ASN A 8 -3.07 15.25 16.35
C ASN A 8 -4.15 14.38 16.97
N GLU A 9 -5.25 14.16 16.27
CA GLU A 9 -6.32 13.26 16.69
C GLU A 9 -5.83 11.81 16.75
N LEU A 10 -5.05 11.39 15.75
CA LEU A 10 -4.43 10.07 15.71
C LEU A 10 -3.46 9.86 16.89
N LYS A 11 -2.63 10.84 17.22
CA LYS A 11 -1.73 10.79 18.39
C LYS A 11 -2.52 10.59 19.68
N LYS A 12 -3.58 11.39 19.88
CA LYS A 12 -4.45 11.27 21.04
C LYS A 12 -5.07 9.87 21.15
N LYS A 13 -5.57 9.32 20.04
CA LYS A 13 -6.16 7.98 20.03
C LYS A 13 -5.14 6.90 20.38
N ILE A 14 -3.90 7.00 19.91
CA ILE A 14 -2.81 6.09 20.26
C ILE A 14 -2.51 6.12 21.77
N GLU A 15 -2.54 7.31 22.37
CA GLU A 15 -2.35 7.50 23.82
C GLU A 15 -3.50 6.91 24.63
N GLU A 16 -4.74 7.17 24.24
CA GLU A 16 -5.95 6.62 24.88
C GLU A 16 -5.95 5.09 24.85
N MET A 17 -5.50 4.49 23.75
CA MET A 17 -5.36 3.03 23.58
C MET A 17 -4.12 2.45 24.24
N LYS A 18 -3.20 3.26 24.76
CA LYS A 18 -1.94 2.86 25.40
C LYS A 18 -1.04 2.00 24.51
N ILE A 19 -1.01 2.30 23.20
CA ILE A 19 -0.25 1.55 22.18
C ILE A 19 0.93 2.34 21.60
N GLN A 20 1.41 3.38 22.28
CA GLN A 20 2.50 4.26 21.81
C GLN A 20 3.78 3.51 21.46
N LYS A 21 4.05 2.39 22.16
CA LYS A 21 5.23 1.54 21.90
C LYS A 21 5.10 0.69 20.63
N ASN A 22 3.89 0.51 20.12
CA ASN A 22 3.57 -0.35 18.98
C ASN A 22 3.27 0.45 17.71
N VAL A 23 3.09 1.77 17.80
CA VAL A 23 2.73 2.63 16.68
C VAL A 23 3.79 3.68 16.44
N LEU A 24 4.36 3.69 15.25
CA LEU A 24 5.33 4.69 14.82
C LEU A 24 4.73 5.61 13.75
N LEU A 25 4.57 6.88 14.10
CA LEU A 25 4.08 7.91 13.18
C LEU A 25 5.28 8.54 12.46
N LEU A 26 5.49 8.16 11.20
CA LEU A 26 6.66 8.56 10.42
C LEU A 26 6.50 9.91 9.72
N GLY A 27 5.28 10.48 9.68
CA GLY A 27 5.02 11.71 8.93
C GLY A 27 5.18 11.51 7.42
N ALA A 28 5.46 12.60 6.70
CA ALA A 28 5.79 12.57 5.28
C ALA A 28 7.22 12.07 5.08
N ILE A 29 7.42 11.16 4.13
CA ILE A 29 8.71 10.55 3.80
C ILE A 29 8.96 10.71 2.32
N ASN A 30 10.13 11.25 1.97
CA ASN A 30 10.50 11.50 0.57
C ASN A 30 10.99 10.25 -0.15
N ASP A 31 11.64 9.30 0.55
CA ASP A 31 12.12 8.04 0.00
C ASP A 31 11.49 6.88 0.76
N THR A 32 10.46 6.30 0.18
CA THR A 32 9.72 5.16 0.74
C THR A 32 10.37 3.81 0.44
N SER A 33 11.32 3.75 -0.49
CA SER A 33 11.90 2.50 -0.99
C SER A 33 12.55 1.63 0.09
N LYS A 34 13.15 2.27 1.10
CA LYS A 34 13.77 1.57 2.24
C LYS A 34 12.75 1.02 3.21
N ILE A 35 11.58 1.68 3.29
CA ILE A 35 10.52 1.29 4.21
C ILE A 35 9.86 0.01 3.72
N TYR A 36 9.52 -0.09 2.44
CA TYR A 36 8.92 -1.30 1.88
C TYR A 36 9.79 -2.56 2.07
N LYS A 37 11.11 -2.40 2.17
CA LYS A 37 12.03 -3.53 2.41
C LYS A 37 11.98 -4.12 3.82
N VAL A 38 11.43 -3.39 4.77
CA VAL A 38 11.34 -3.81 6.19
C VAL A 38 9.91 -4.06 6.65
N LEU A 39 8.94 -3.89 5.77
CA LEU A 39 7.53 -4.16 6.06
C LEU A 39 7.21 -5.63 5.79
N ASP A 40 6.46 -6.23 6.68
CA ASP A 40 5.86 -7.56 6.50
C ASP A 40 4.55 -7.50 5.73
N CYS A 41 3.83 -6.37 5.83
CA CYS A 41 2.54 -6.16 5.17
C CYS A 41 2.29 -4.67 4.93
N PHE A 42 1.64 -4.36 3.83
CA PHE A 42 1.12 -3.02 3.50
C PHE A 42 -0.40 -3.02 3.63
N ILE A 43 -0.96 -2.01 4.31
CA ILE A 43 -2.40 -1.90 4.55
C ILE A 43 -2.90 -0.57 4.02
N LEU A 44 -3.98 -0.59 3.21
CA LEU A 44 -4.61 0.62 2.66
C LEU A 44 -6.14 0.54 2.78
N PRO A 45 -6.72 0.88 3.95
CA PRO A 45 -8.15 0.89 4.19
C PRO A 45 -8.79 2.21 3.72
N SER A 46 -8.57 2.58 2.47
CA SER A 46 -9.10 3.82 1.90
C SER A 46 -10.56 3.69 1.51
N LYS A 47 -11.33 4.75 1.74
CA LYS A 47 -12.73 4.82 1.33
C LYS A 47 -12.90 5.06 -0.17
N LEU A 48 -11.94 5.74 -0.77
CA LEU A 48 -11.91 6.04 -2.19
C LEU A 48 -10.46 6.28 -2.62
N GLU A 49 -10.02 5.53 -3.59
CA GLU A 49 -8.72 5.69 -4.27
C GLU A 49 -8.89 5.30 -5.74
N GLY A 50 -8.33 6.09 -6.63
CA GLY A 50 -8.21 5.72 -8.03
C GLY A 50 -7.01 4.78 -8.24
N PHE A 51 -5.82 5.37 -8.27
CA PHE A 51 -4.56 4.65 -8.55
C PHE A 51 -3.49 5.00 -7.51
N PRO A 52 -3.50 4.36 -6.32
CA PRO A 52 -2.62 4.72 -5.22
C PRO A 52 -1.17 4.28 -5.48
N MET A 53 -0.26 5.25 -5.69
CA MET A 53 1.16 4.98 -5.97
C MET A 53 1.84 4.18 -4.87
N SER A 54 1.49 4.44 -3.60
CA SER A 54 2.02 3.69 -2.46
C SER A 54 1.71 2.20 -2.51
N MET A 55 0.54 1.83 -3.03
CA MET A 55 0.15 0.44 -3.24
C MET A 55 0.95 -0.20 -4.38
N LEU A 56 1.25 0.54 -5.45
CA LEU A 56 2.08 0.03 -6.54
C LEU A 56 3.51 -0.24 -6.06
N GLU A 57 4.08 0.68 -5.29
CA GLU A 57 5.40 0.51 -4.68
C GLU A 57 5.45 -0.72 -3.75
N ALA A 58 4.41 -0.92 -2.94
CA ALA A 58 4.28 -2.09 -2.08
C ALA A 58 4.18 -3.40 -2.88
N GLN A 59 3.35 -3.42 -3.94
CA GLN A 59 3.24 -4.57 -4.83
C GLN A 59 4.58 -4.90 -5.49
N ALA A 60 5.31 -3.87 -5.97
CA ALA A 60 6.63 -4.01 -6.57
C ALA A 60 7.66 -4.57 -5.61
N SER A 61 7.52 -4.25 -4.33
CA SER A 61 8.41 -4.74 -3.27
C SER A 61 8.13 -6.19 -2.85
N GLY A 62 7.06 -6.78 -3.37
CA GLY A 62 6.71 -8.19 -3.12
C GLY A 62 6.07 -8.48 -1.77
N ILE A 63 5.71 -7.44 -1.00
CA ILE A 63 5.04 -7.62 0.30
C ILE A 63 3.55 -7.85 0.13
N SER A 64 2.92 -8.52 1.10
CA SER A 64 1.46 -8.66 1.14
C SER A 64 0.79 -7.30 1.24
N CYS A 65 -0.17 -7.02 0.37
CA CYS A 65 -0.95 -5.79 0.36
C CYS A 65 -2.40 -6.12 0.71
N ILE A 66 -2.91 -5.59 1.81
CA ILE A 66 -4.30 -5.73 2.20
C ILE A 66 -4.99 -4.39 2.04
N VAL A 67 -5.94 -4.33 1.15
CA VAL A 67 -6.53 -3.08 0.68
C VAL A 67 -8.05 -3.12 0.73
N SER A 68 -8.69 -1.97 0.74
CA SER A 68 -10.15 -1.92 0.67
C SER A 68 -10.65 -2.25 -0.75
N ASN A 69 -11.78 -2.88 -0.83
CA ASN A 69 -12.48 -3.21 -2.08
C ASN A 69 -13.04 -1.98 -2.83
N THR A 70 -12.79 -0.79 -2.33
CA THR A 70 -13.13 0.50 -2.96
C THR A 70 -12.03 1.02 -3.87
N ILE A 71 -10.86 0.37 -3.89
CA ILE A 71 -9.74 0.70 -4.77
C ILE A 71 -10.03 0.17 -6.18
N SER A 72 -9.62 0.95 -7.21
CA SER A 72 -9.77 0.53 -8.60
C SER A 72 -9.06 -0.80 -8.86
N LYS A 73 -9.74 -1.71 -9.54
CA LYS A 73 -9.17 -3.01 -9.96
C LYS A 73 -7.95 -2.86 -10.87
N GLU A 74 -7.87 -1.78 -11.60
CA GLU A 74 -6.72 -1.46 -12.46
C GLU A 74 -5.42 -1.24 -11.68
N ALA A 75 -5.52 -0.90 -10.37
CA ALA A 75 -4.37 -0.76 -9.51
C ALA A 75 -3.88 -2.10 -8.92
N ILE A 76 -4.61 -3.20 -9.12
CA ILE A 76 -4.25 -4.54 -8.66
C ILE A 76 -3.45 -5.22 -9.76
N LEU A 77 -2.12 -5.16 -9.67
CA LEU A 77 -1.21 -5.63 -10.71
C LEU A 77 -0.64 -7.02 -10.40
N ASN A 78 -0.69 -7.44 -9.15
CA ASN A 78 -0.07 -8.67 -8.68
C ASN A 78 -0.98 -9.46 -7.74
N ARG A 79 -0.70 -10.74 -7.59
CA ARG A 79 -1.40 -11.68 -6.70
C ARG A 79 -1.12 -11.47 -5.20
N ASN A 80 -0.21 -10.58 -4.84
CA ASN A 80 0.07 -10.21 -3.46
C ASN A 80 -0.90 -9.16 -2.89
N VAL A 81 -1.97 -8.86 -3.61
CA VAL A 81 -3.04 -7.96 -3.17
C VAL A 81 -4.26 -8.75 -2.73
N ILE A 82 -4.73 -8.45 -1.54
CA ILE A 82 -5.92 -9.04 -0.93
C ILE A 82 -6.90 -7.91 -0.65
N GLU A 83 -8.11 -8.05 -1.14
CA GLU A 83 -9.17 -7.07 -0.94
C GLU A 83 -10.04 -7.43 0.26
N MET A 84 -10.36 -6.43 1.07
CA MET A 84 -11.25 -6.52 2.20
C MET A 84 -12.38 -5.49 2.06
N SER A 85 -13.54 -5.76 2.60
CA SER A 85 -14.58 -4.75 2.66
C SER A 85 -14.18 -3.63 3.62
N ILE A 86 -14.34 -2.38 3.18
CA ILE A 86 -14.11 -1.21 4.06
C ILE A 86 -15.09 -1.17 5.25
N ASN A 87 -16.19 -1.89 5.15
CA ASN A 87 -17.21 -2.00 6.20
C ASN A 87 -16.94 -3.17 7.18
N ASP A 88 -15.92 -3.98 6.91
CA ASP A 88 -15.53 -5.04 7.84
C ASP A 88 -14.94 -4.46 9.12
N LYS A 89 -15.10 -5.20 10.21
CA LYS A 89 -14.53 -4.81 11.51
C LYS A 89 -13.01 -4.84 11.47
N ALA A 90 -12.39 -4.03 12.31
CA ALA A 90 -10.93 -3.97 12.44
C ALA A 90 -10.32 -5.32 12.82
N GLU A 91 -11.04 -6.13 13.59
CA GLU A 91 -10.63 -7.48 13.98
C GLU A 91 -10.46 -8.39 12.77
N ASN A 92 -11.39 -8.36 11.81
CA ASN A 92 -11.32 -9.16 10.58
C ASN A 92 -10.12 -8.75 9.72
N TRP A 93 -9.84 -7.44 9.68
CA TRP A 93 -8.63 -6.92 9.01
C TRP A 93 -7.36 -7.43 9.70
N ALA A 94 -7.32 -7.41 11.04
CA ALA A 94 -6.18 -7.90 11.81
C ALA A 94 -5.94 -9.40 11.61
N GLU A 95 -6.97 -10.23 11.65
CA GLU A 95 -6.88 -11.67 11.34
C GLU A 95 -6.33 -11.89 9.94
N LYS A 96 -6.87 -11.18 8.95
CA LYS A 96 -6.41 -11.30 7.56
C LYS A 96 -4.94 -10.92 7.37
N ILE A 97 -4.47 -9.90 8.10
CA ILE A 97 -3.06 -9.50 8.12
C ILE A 97 -2.20 -10.65 8.65
N LEU A 98 -2.57 -11.20 9.82
CA LEU A 98 -1.80 -12.27 10.48
C LEU A 98 -1.71 -13.53 9.62
N ASP A 99 -2.80 -13.90 8.93
CA ASP A 99 -2.85 -15.07 8.05
C ASP A 99 -1.96 -14.92 6.80
N ASN A 100 -1.61 -13.69 6.42
CA ASN A 100 -0.92 -13.43 5.16
C ASN A 100 0.49 -12.84 5.33
N ILE A 101 0.95 -12.57 6.54
CA ILE A 101 2.34 -12.19 6.79
C ILE A 101 3.26 -13.35 6.40
N GLY A 102 4.21 -13.08 5.51
CA GLY A 102 5.21 -14.06 5.07
C GLY A 102 4.68 -15.19 4.17
N SER A 103 3.40 -15.19 3.81
CA SER A 103 2.78 -16.26 2.99
C SER A 103 3.06 -16.13 1.49
N ILE A 104 3.55 -14.97 1.03
CA ILE A 104 3.73 -14.68 -0.40
C ILE A 104 5.19 -14.86 -0.78
N ASP A 105 5.43 -15.76 -1.76
CA ASP A 105 6.73 -15.89 -2.39
C ASP A 105 6.98 -14.68 -3.32
N SER A 106 7.77 -13.73 -2.84
CA SER A 106 8.12 -12.50 -3.55
C SER A 106 8.99 -12.74 -4.80
N LYS A 107 9.61 -13.91 -4.93
CA LYS A 107 10.56 -14.20 -6.02
C LYS A 107 9.95 -14.21 -7.41
N ASN A 108 8.62 -14.37 -7.50
CA ASN A 108 7.88 -14.48 -8.76
C ASN A 108 6.91 -13.31 -9.00
N LEU A 109 7.08 -12.18 -8.32
CA LEU A 109 6.25 -11.01 -8.50
C LEU A 109 6.98 -10.02 -9.42
N THR A 110 6.40 -9.78 -10.58
CA THR A 110 6.86 -8.76 -11.54
C THR A 110 5.73 -7.78 -11.81
N ILE A 111 5.99 -6.49 -11.65
CA ILE A 111 5.10 -5.48 -12.22
C ILE A 111 5.30 -5.47 -13.72
N SER A 112 4.20 -5.44 -14.46
CA SER A 112 4.23 -5.30 -15.92
C SER A 112 5.09 -4.08 -16.30
N THR A 113 5.92 -4.25 -17.34
CA THR A 113 6.75 -3.17 -17.88
C THR A 113 5.94 -1.97 -18.40
N GLU A 114 4.62 -2.12 -18.53
CA GLU A 114 3.69 -1.03 -18.87
C GLU A 114 3.71 0.11 -17.85
N PHE A 115 4.08 -0.19 -16.59
CA PHE A 115 4.20 0.81 -15.52
C PHE A 115 5.63 1.29 -15.30
N ASP A 116 6.60 0.80 -16.09
CA ASP A 116 7.96 1.31 -16.06
C ASP A 116 8.03 2.71 -16.71
N ALA A 117 8.57 3.68 -15.98
CA ALA A 117 8.65 5.06 -16.41
C ALA A 117 9.35 5.23 -17.77
N LYS A 118 10.38 4.41 -18.07
CA LYS A 118 11.08 4.44 -19.36
C LYS A 118 10.21 3.93 -20.50
N THR A 119 9.43 2.90 -20.24
CA THR A 119 8.50 2.32 -21.21
C THR A 119 7.37 3.29 -21.52
N VAL A 120 6.77 3.88 -20.49
CA VAL A 120 5.72 4.91 -20.63
C VAL A 120 6.27 6.12 -21.39
N ALA A 121 7.45 6.63 -21.04
CA ALA A 121 8.08 7.74 -21.74
C ALA A 121 8.30 7.46 -23.23
N LYS A 122 8.74 6.25 -23.60
CA LYS A 122 8.90 5.85 -25.01
C LYS A 122 7.57 5.78 -25.75
N GLN A 123 6.51 5.30 -25.09
CA GLN A 123 5.17 5.27 -25.69
C GLN A 123 4.63 6.68 -25.93
N LEU A 124 4.77 7.58 -24.93
CA LEU A 124 4.39 8.98 -25.08
C LEU A 124 5.16 9.69 -26.18
N LEU A 125 6.48 9.49 -26.28
CA LEU A 125 7.29 10.04 -27.37
C LEU A 125 6.79 9.59 -28.75
N LYS A 126 6.38 8.33 -28.93
CA LYS A 126 5.78 7.87 -30.17
C LYS A 126 4.46 8.56 -30.52
N ILE A 127 3.64 8.88 -29.51
CA ILE A 127 2.37 9.57 -29.72
C ILE A 127 2.59 11.03 -30.10
N TYR A 128 3.59 11.70 -29.50
CA TYR A 128 3.83 13.14 -29.73
C TYR A 128 4.72 13.43 -30.93
N LEU A 129 5.57 12.52 -31.35
CA LEU A 129 6.48 12.70 -32.47
C LEU A 129 5.99 12.02 -33.76
N GLY A 130 4.88 11.25 -33.68
CA GLY A 130 4.08 10.67 -34.75
C GLY A 130 4.62 9.87 -35.69
#